data_e4546d83c654d1b842c9651108e317f5
#
_entry.id   e4546d83c654d1b842c9651108e317f5
#
_cell.length_a   1.000
_cell.length_b   1.000
_cell.length_c   1.000
_cell.angle_alpha   90.00
_cell.angle_beta   90.00
_cell.angle_gamma   90.00
#
_symmetry.space_group_name_H-M   'P 1'
#
loop_
_entity.id
_entity.type
_entity.pdbx_description
1 polymer ?
#
loop_
_entity_poly.entity_id
_entity_poly.type
_entity_poly.pdbx_seq_one_letter_code
_entity_poly.pdbx_strand_id
1 'polypeptide(L)'
;MLKDSGERRSFETGAVRDMSEGKGRFDLAPLDIVSEIIADRLPATNTIISLIYDFQSTNDDSYLLLAISHFIHQNYPDIPTAMLEVAKHFEDGAKKYGENNWQKGLPINCYIDSAVRHYMKFLRGDTDEPHDRAFLWNLMCCVWTLRHKSKRCVETSCFYNDNLNCSHETADPLNCEHYSED
;
A
#
# COMPACT_ATOMS: atom_id res chain seq x y z
N MET A 1 10.58 3.10 -17.20
CA MET A 1 10.57 1.62 -17.06
C MET A 1 11.03 1.28 -15.66
N LEU A 2 10.29 0.41 -14.94
CA LEU A 2 10.69 0.00 -13.59
C LEU A 2 12.02 -0.79 -13.66
N LYS A 3 12.98 -0.45 -12.77
CA LYS A 3 14.21 -1.24 -12.63
C LYS A 3 13.87 -2.68 -12.27
N ASP A 4 14.43 -3.64 -12.99
CA ASP A 4 14.30 -5.07 -12.68
C ASP A 4 15.50 -5.52 -11.85
N SER A 5 15.25 -6.03 -10.64
CA SER A 5 16.29 -6.65 -9.81
C SER A 5 16.61 -8.09 -10.22
N GLY A 6 15.81 -8.67 -11.12
CA GLY A 6 15.95 -10.05 -11.59
C GLY A 6 15.31 -11.08 -10.66
N GLU A 7 15.53 -10.98 -9.36
CA GLU A 7 14.94 -11.89 -8.37
C GLU A 7 13.60 -11.37 -7.84
N ARG A 8 12.68 -12.31 -7.60
CA ARG A 8 11.32 -12.00 -7.11
C ARG A 8 10.94 -12.89 -5.95
N ARG A 9 10.19 -12.33 -5.01
CA ARG A 9 9.46 -13.09 -3.99
C ARG A 9 8.04 -13.37 -4.47
N SER A 10 7.55 -14.56 -4.17
CA SER A 10 6.16 -14.97 -4.42
C SER A 10 5.40 -15.02 -3.10
N PHE A 11 4.11 -14.75 -3.17
CA PHE A 11 3.18 -14.81 -2.03
C PHE A 11 2.18 -15.94 -2.26
N GLU A 12 1.57 -16.44 -1.19
CA GLU A 12 0.56 -17.51 -1.26
C GLU A 12 -0.62 -17.16 -2.17
N THR A 13 -0.96 -15.88 -2.28
CA THR A 13 -1.97 -15.36 -3.22
C THR A 13 -1.56 -15.54 -4.70
N GLY A 14 -0.35 -16.01 -4.98
CA GLY A 14 0.24 -16.07 -6.32
C GLY A 14 0.72 -14.71 -6.85
N ALA A 15 0.63 -13.63 -6.06
CA ALA A 15 1.24 -12.36 -6.40
C ALA A 15 2.77 -12.47 -6.39
N VAL A 16 3.44 -11.68 -7.21
CA VAL A 16 4.91 -11.60 -7.23
C VAL A 16 5.39 -10.15 -7.09
N ARG A 17 6.53 -9.97 -6.45
CA ARG A 17 7.17 -8.68 -6.25
C ARG A 17 8.70 -8.83 -6.23
N ASP A 18 9.42 -7.75 -6.51
CA ASP A 18 10.88 -7.71 -6.35
C ASP A 18 11.29 -8.02 -4.90
N MET A 19 12.51 -8.52 -4.72
CA MET A 19 13.11 -8.67 -3.39
C MET A 19 13.13 -7.34 -2.66
N SER A 20 12.90 -7.39 -1.35
CA SER A 20 12.90 -6.21 -0.47
C SER A 20 14.23 -6.00 0.24
N GLU A 21 15.13 -6.96 0.16
CA GLU A 21 16.42 -6.89 0.84
C GLU A 21 17.21 -5.64 0.43
N GLY A 22 17.79 -4.96 1.39
CA GLY A 22 18.58 -3.73 1.19
C GLY A 22 17.77 -2.48 0.84
N LYS A 23 16.44 -2.57 0.70
CA LYS A 23 15.58 -1.41 0.35
C LYS A 23 15.05 -0.63 1.57
N GLY A 24 15.31 -1.13 2.79
CA GLY A 24 14.71 -0.62 4.01
C GLY A 24 13.29 -1.18 4.24
N ARG A 25 12.80 -1.07 5.46
CA ARG A 25 11.52 -1.61 5.92
C ARG A 25 10.74 -0.55 6.68
N PHE A 26 10.01 0.29 5.95
CA PHE A 26 9.17 1.32 6.56
C PHE A 26 7.91 0.78 7.24
N ASP A 27 7.49 -0.42 6.91
CA ASP A 27 6.45 -1.13 7.63
C ASP A 27 6.83 -1.47 9.09
N LEU A 28 8.11 -1.42 9.42
CA LEU A 28 8.66 -1.61 10.78
C LEU A 28 9.06 -0.29 11.46
N ALA A 29 8.98 0.84 10.75
CA ALA A 29 9.36 2.14 11.30
C ALA A 29 8.22 2.73 12.15
N PRO A 30 8.52 3.45 13.24
CA PRO A 30 7.52 4.21 14.01
C PRO A 30 7.08 5.42 13.18
N LEU A 31 6.05 5.27 12.35
CA LEU A 31 5.62 6.30 11.39
C LEU A 31 5.07 7.55 12.06
N ASP A 32 4.57 7.47 13.29
CA ASP A 32 4.22 8.60 14.15
C ASP A 32 5.45 9.50 14.37
N ILE A 33 6.55 8.93 14.82
CA ILE A 33 7.81 9.66 15.03
C ILE A 33 8.40 10.15 13.70
N VAL A 34 8.34 9.33 12.65
CA VAL A 34 8.76 9.77 11.30
C VAL A 34 7.95 10.97 10.83
N SER A 35 6.63 10.97 11.10
CA SER A 35 5.73 12.08 10.77
C SER A 35 6.15 13.38 11.49
N GLU A 36 6.44 13.31 12.79
CA GLU A 36 6.88 14.47 13.59
C GLU A 36 8.22 15.04 13.08
N ILE A 37 9.19 14.17 12.78
CA ILE A 37 10.49 14.60 12.23
C ILE A 37 10.33 15.32 10.90
N ILE A 38 9.44 14.84 10.03
CA ILE A 38 9.18 15.47 8.73
C ILE A 38 8.44 16.79 8.91
N ALA A 39 7.47 16.84 9.83
CA ALA A 39 6.67 18.03 10.10
C ALA A 39 7.51 19.24 10.53
N ASP A 40 8.53 19.01 11.33
CA ASP A 40 9.43 20.08 11.81
C ASP A 40 10.13 20.81 10.65
N ARG A 41 10.35 20.14 9.53
CA ARG A 41 11.05 20.70 8.36
C ARG A 41 10.16 20.95 7.15
N LEU A 42 9.09 20.17 7.01
CA LEU A 42 8.20 20.17 5.83
C LEU A 42 6.73 20.04 6.26
N PRO A 43 6.12 21.08 6.85
CA PRO A 43 4.77 21.00 7.44
C PRO A 43 3.69 20.46 6.50
N ALA A 44 3.79 20.78 5.19
CA ALA A 44 2.82 20.31 4.18
C ALA A 44 2.88 18.80 3.95
N THR A 45 4.00 18.14 4.26
CA THR A 45 4.20 16.70 4.05
C THR A 45 3.78 15.86 5.26
N ASN A 46 3.67 16.48 6.44
CA ASN A 46 3.28 15.79 7.67
C ASN A 46 1.94 15.06 7.51
N THR A 47 0.97 15.70 6.88
CA THR A 47 -0.37 15.15 6.71
C THR A 47 -0.37 13.77 6.04
N ILE A 48 0.49 13.52 5.04
CA ILE A 48 0.51 12.25 4.30
C ILE A 48 1.02 11.11 5.19
N ILE A 49 2.13 11.30 5.89
CA ILE A 49 2.68 10.26 6.79
C ILE A 49 1.77 10.03 8.00
N SER A 50 1.19 11.09 8.59
CA SER A 50 0.21 10.96 9.67
C SER A 50 -1.00 10.12 9.23
N LEU A 51 -1.54 10.37 8.05
CA LEU A 51 -2.67 9.60 7.53
C LEU A 51 -2.32 8.12 7.30
N ILE A 52 -1.11 7.81 6.85
CA ILE A 52 -0.65 6.42 6.73
C ILE A 52 -0.53 5.77 8.12
N TYR A 53 -0.03 6.49 9.12
CA TYR A 53 0.03 6.03 10.51
C TYR A 53 -1.38 5.81 11.10
N ASP A 54 -2.30 6.75 10.87
CA ASP A 54 -3.69 6.62 11.32
C ASP A 54 -4.36 5.39 10.71
N PHE A 55 -4.11 5.12 9.42
CA PHE A 55 -4.52 3.87 8.80
C PHE A 55 -3.95 2.65 9.54
N GLN A 56 -2.64 2.61 9.82
CA GLN A 56 -2.02 1.47 10.52
C GLN A 56 -2.59 1.25 11.92
N SER A 57 -3.01 2.33 12.59
CA SER A 57 -3.56 2.28 13.95
C SER A 57 -5.03 1.88 13.99
N THR A 58 -5.81 2.21 12.95
CA THR A 58 -7.27 2.06 12.93
C THR A 58 -7.77 1.01 11.93
N ASN A 59 -6.92 0.62 10.97
CA ASN A 59 -7.28 -0.19 9.80
C ASN A 59 -8.42 0.42 8.95
N ASP A 60 -8.66 1.74 9.05
CA ASP A 60 -9.65 2.47 8.25
C ASP A 60 -9.01 2.99 6.96
N ASP A 61 -9.40 2.42 5.82
CA ASP A 61 -8.82 2.74 4.51
C ASP A 61 -9.16 4.15 4.02
N SER A 62 -10.09 4.85 4.67
CA SER A 62 -10.39 6.26 4.37
C SER A 62 -9.17 7.16 4.57
N TYR A 63 -8.30 6.85 5.51
CA TYR A 63 -7.05 7.57 5.72
C TYR A 63 -6.10 7.44 4.53
N LEU A 64 -6.03 6.26 3.89
CA LEU A 64 -5.22 6.08 2.67
C LEU A 64 -5.81 6.86 1.50
N LEU A 65 -7.14 6.92 1.36
CA LEU A 65 -7.80 7.74 0.34
C LEU A 65 -7.52 9.23 0.55
N LEU A 66 -7.52 9.69 1.80
CA LEU A 66 -7.14 11.06 2.14
C LEU A 66 -5.68 11.33 1.79
N ALA A 67 -4.75 10.41 2.10
CA ALA A 67 -3.33 10.55 1.74
C ALA A 67 -3.14 10.64 0.22
N ILE A 68 -3.84 9.82 -0.57
CA ILE A 68 -3.85 9.89 -2.04
C ILE A 68 -4.36 11.26 -2.50
N SER A 69 -5.49 11.71 -1.96
CA SER A 69 -6.10 12.99 -2.34
C SER A 69 -5.19 14.17 -2.04
N HIS A 70 -4.61 14.21 -0.85
CA HIS A 70 -3.64 15.25 -0.45
C HIS A 70 -2.41 15.27 -1.35
N PHE A 71 -1.84 14.10 -1.63
CA PHE A 71 -0.66 14.00 -2.50
C PHE A 71 -0.96 14.52 -3.92
N ILE A 72 -2.10 14.11 -4.51
CA ILE A 72 -2.51 14.58 -5.84
C ILE A 72 -2.69 16.09 -5.83
N HIS A 73 -3.42 16.63 -4.85
CA HIS A 73 -3.69 18.07 -4.79
C HIS A 73 -2.40 18.92 -4.67
N GLN A 74 -1.38 18.39 -4.01
CA GLN A 74 -0.11 19.11 -3.82
C GLN A 74 0.84 19.01 -5.02
N ASN A 75 0.78 17.92 -5.80
CA ASN A 75 1.84 17.57 -6.76
C ASN A 75 1.36 17.46 -8.21
N TYR A 76 0.05 17.48 -8.45
CA TYR A 76 -0.54 17.40 -9.79
C TYR A 76 -1.49 18.56 -10.04
N PRO A 77 -1.65 19.01 -11.30
CA PRO A 77 -2.58 20.10 -11.64
C PRO A 77 -4.03 19.68 -11.41
N ASP A 78 -4.36 18.42 -11.60
CA ASP A 78 -5.69 17.85 -11.44
C ASP A 78 -5.66 16.33 -11.26
N ILE A 79 -6.79 15.76 -10.81
CA ILE A 79 -6.96 14.31 -10.62
C ILE A 79 -6.81 13.53 -11.95
N PRO A 80 -7.41 13.94 -13.09
CA PRO A 80 -7.24 13.24 -14.36
C PRO A 80 -5.77 13.08 -14.76
N THR A 81 -4.97 14.13 -14.62
CA THR A 81 -3.53 14.07 -14.92
C THR A 81 -2.80 13.06 -14.03
N ALA A 82 -3.07 13.09 -12.72
CA ALA A 82 -2.51 12.11 -11.80
C ALA A 82 -2.89 10.67 -12.18
N MET A 83 -4.16 10.43 -12.53
CA MET A 83 -4.64 9.09 -12.91
C MET A 83 -4.01 8.60 -14.22
N LEU A 84 -3.78 9.47 -15.20
CA LEU A 84 -3.06 9.11 -16.43
C LEU A 84 -1.61 8.71 -16.15
N GLU A 85 -0.94 9.38 -15.21
CA GLU A 85 0.42 8.98 -14.80
C GLU A 85 0.43 7.67 -14.03
N VAL A 86 -0.52 7.45 -13.12
CA VAL A 86 -0.67 6.17 -12.40
C VAL A 86 -0.98 5.02 -13.39
N ALA A 87 -1.80 5.27 -14.43
CA ALA A 87 -2.08 4.27 -15.46
C ALA A 87 -0.81 3.77 -16.16
N LYS A 88 0.17 4.64 -16.40
CA LYS A 88 1.48 4.23 -16.95
C LYS A 88 2.24 3.30 -15.98
N HIS A 89 2.08 3.49 -14.67
CA HIS A 89 2.69 2.60 -13.68
C HIS A 89 2.03 1.21 -13.68
N PHE A 90 0.70 1.13 -13.86
CA PHE A 90 0.02 -0.15 -14.07
C PHE A 90 0.52 -0.86 -15.35
N GLU A 91 0.70 -0.13 -16.45
CA GLU A 91 1.25 -0.69 -17.70
C GLU A 91 2.67 -1.23 -17.50
N ASP A 92 3.54 -0.47 -16.84
CA ASP A 92 4.91 -0.90 -16.53
C ASP A 92 4.91 -2.14 -15.61
N GLY A 93 4.01 -2.17 -14.62
CA GLY A 93 3.81 -3.32 -13.75
C GLY A 93 3.32 -4.56 -14.51
N ALA A 94 2.38 -4.42 -15.45
CA ALA A 94 1.88 -5.50 -16.28
C ALA A 94 2.98 -6.11 -17.14
N LYS A 95 3.84 -5.28 -17.74
CA LYS A 95 5.01 -5.74 -18.52
C LYS A 95 6.00 -6.53 -17.67
N LYS A 96 6.17 -6.16 -16.39
CA LYS A 96 7.18 -6.75 -15.49
C LYS A 96 6.69 -8.02 -14.78
N TYR A 97 5.42 -8.04 -14.34
CA TYR A 97 4.86 -9.06 -13.45
C TYR A 97 3.69 -9.84 -14.07
N GLY A 98 3.26 -9.45 -15.26
CA GLY A 98 2.05 -9.95 -15.92
C GLY A 98 0.81 -9.11 -15.59
N GLU A 99 -0.17 -9.16 -16.50
CA GLU A 99 -1.44 -8.44 -16.34
C GLU A 99 -2.17 -8.89 -15.08
N ASN A 100 -2.78 -7.93 -14.41
CA ASN A 100 -3.59 -8.15 -13.21
C ASN A 100 -2.84 -8.82 -12.03
N ASN A 101 -1.51 -8.87 -12.04
CA ASN A 101 -0.74 -9.42 -10.91
C ASN A 101 -1.09 -8.71 -9.58
N TRP A 102 -1.35 -7.40 -9.60
CA TRP A 102 -1.73 -6.60 -8.44
C TRP A 102 -3.09 -7.04 -7.84
N GLN A 103 -4.01 -7.58 -8.66
CA GLN A 103 -5.32 -8.07 -8.20
C GLN A 103 -5.23 -9.38 -7.40
N LYS A 104 -4.11 -10.07 -7.44
CA LYS A 104 -3.89 -11.25 -6.61
C LYS A 104 -3.79 -10.89 -5.12
N GLY A 105 -3.50 -9.63 -4.81
CA GLY A 105 -3.28 -9.10 -3.47
C GLY A 105 -1.86 -9.40 -2.96
N LEU A 106 -1.33 -8.43 -2.24
CA LEU A 106 -0.08 -8.54 -1.49
C LEU A 106 -0.39 -8.34 -0.01
N PRO A 107 0.45 -8.80 0.90
CA PRO A 107 0.36 -8.39 2.31
C PRO A 107 0.34 -6.87 2.43
N ILE A 108 -0.55 -6.33 3.25
CA ILE A 108 -0.78 -4.88 3.37
C ILE A 108 0.50 -4.11 3.72
N ASN A 109 1.31 -4.68 4.63
CA ASN A 109 2.60 -4.09 4.99
C ASN A 109 3.56 -3.94 3.81
N CYS A 110 3.45 -4.77 2.76
CA CYS A 110 4.28 -4.64 1.56
C CYS A 110 3.92 -3.41 0.74
N TYR A 111 2.64 -3.03 0.70
CA TYR A 111 2.19 -1.80 0.06
C TYR A 111 2.63 -0.58 0.86
N ILE A 112 2.43 -0.59 2.17
CA ILE A 112 2.79 0.53 3.06
C ILE A 112 4.30 0.78 3.03
N ASP A 113 5.12 -0.26 3.22
CA ASP A 113 6.58 -0.16 3.12
C ASP A 113 7.02 0.50 1.81
N SER A 114 6.48 0.02 0.69
CA SER A 114 6.84 0.56 -0.62
C SER A 114 6.32 1.98 -0.84
N ALA A 115 5.09 2.27 -0.42
CA ALA A 115 4.52 3.61 -0.53
C ALA A 115 5.39 4.62 0.21
N VAL A 116 5.68 4.38 1.50
CA VAL A 116 6.49 5.31 2.29
C VAL A 116 7.90 5.46 1.71
N ARG A 117 8.53 4.37 1.26
CA ARG A 117 9.84 4.44 0.63
C ARG A 117 9.82 5.28 -0.67
N HIS A 118 8.82 5.12 -1.53
CA HIS A 118 8.68 5.94 -2.73
C HIS A 118 8.39 7.40 -2.38
N TYR A 119 7.59 7.66 -1.35
CA TYR A 119 7.35 9.02 -0.87
C TYR A 119 8.63 9.69 -0.37
N MET A 120 9.46 9.00 0.43
CA MET A 120 10.75 9.52 0.90
C MET A 120 11.71 9.81 -0.26
N LYS A 121 11.79 8.94 -1.27
CA LYS A 121 12.58 9.16 -2.47
C LYS A 121 12.05 10.34 -3.30
N PHE A 122 10.73 10.48 -3.42
CA PHE A 122 10.10 11.63 -4.07
C PHE A 122 10.49 12.94 -3.36
N LEU A 123 10.37 13.01 -2.03
CA LEU A 123 10.77 14.18 -1.24
C LEU A 123 12.26 14.50 -1.36
N ARG A 124 13.11 13.50 -1.52
CA ARG A 124 14.56 13.66 -1.72
C ARG A 124 14.89 14.14 -3.15
N GLY A 125 13.95 14.04 -4.08
CA GLY A 125 14.16 14.43 -5.48
C GLY A 125 14.85 13.36 -6.32
N ASP A 126 14.77 12.09 -5.95
CA ASP A 126 15.30 10.96 -6.72
C ASP A 126 14.55 10.84 -8.05
N THR A 127 15.31 10.50 -9.12
CA THR A 127 14.78 10.39 -10.48
C THR A 127 15.10 9.05 -11.14
N ASP A 128 15.53 8.06 -10.36
CA ASP A 128 15.85 6.71 -10.87
C ASP A 128 14.59 5.96 -11.33
N GLU A 129 13.44 6.30 -10.80
CA GLU A 129 12.12 5.87 -11.26
C GLU A 129 11.07 6.95 -10.91
N PRO A 130 9.85 6.92 -11.50
CA PRO A 130 8.82 7.90 -11.17
C PRO A 130 8.17 7.56 -9.82
N HIS A 131 8.74 8.11 -8.75
CA HIS A 131 8.36 7.80 -7.38
C HIS A 131 6.98 8.33 -6.98
N ASP A 132 6.54 9.44 -7.59
CA ASP A 132 5.23 10.04 -7.40
C ASP A 132 4.10 9.07 -7.76
N ARG A 133 4.11 8.54 -8.99
CA ARG A 133 3.11 7.57 -9.44
C ARG A 133 3.26 6.20 -8.77
N ALA A 134 4.48 5.81 -8.41
CA ALA A 134 4.72 4.58 -7.66
C ALA A 134 4.14 4.65 -6.24
N PHE A 135 4.22 5.80 -5.57
CA PHE A 135 3.58 6.07 -4.29
C PHE A 135 2.06 5.91 -4.40
N LEU A 136 1.44 6.63 -5.34
CA LEU A 136 -0.02 6.56 -5.57
C LEU A 136 -0.48 5.13 -5.89
N TRP A 137 0.25 4.44 -6.78
CA TRP A 137 -0.07 3.07 -7.17
C TRP A 137 -0.09 2.12 -5.95
N ASN A 138 0.90 2.20 -5.06
CA ASN A 138 0.97 1.35 -3.88
C ASN A 138 -0.22 1.59 -2.96
N LEU A 139 -0.60 2.85 -2.67
CA LEU A 139 -1.75 3.15 -1.83
C LEU A 139 -3.07 2.72 -2.49
N MET A 140 -3.24 2.95 -3.79
CA MET A 140 -4.45 2.52 -4.52
C MET A 140 -4.61 0.99 -4.50
N CYS A 141 -3.54 0.24 -4.76
CA CYS A 141 -3.57 -1.22 -4.68
C CYS A 141 -3.77 -1.74 -3.25
N CYS A 142 -3.26 -1.03 -2.24
CA CYS A 142 -3.52 -1.33 -0.84
C CYS A 142 -5.02 -1.21 -0.52
N VAL A 143 -5.64 -0.08 -0.83
CA VAL A 143 -7.08 0.14 -0.61
C VAL A 143 -7.90 -0.91 -1.35
N TRP A 144 -7.57 -1.20 -2.61
CA TRP A 144 -8.27 -2.23 -3.36
C TRP A 144 -8.15 -3.61 -2.70
N THR A 145 -6.95 -3.98 -2.25
CA THR A 145 -6.71 -5.28 -1.57
C THR A 145 -7.50 -5.39 -0.28
N LEU A 146 -7.53 -4.33 0.54
CA LEU A 146 -8.33 -4.28 1.76
C LEU A 146 -9.82 -4.55 1.49
N ARG A 147 -10.35 -3.94 0.43
CA ARG A 147 -11.78 -4.03 0.10
C ARG A 147 -12.19 -5.33 -0.59
N HIS A 148 -11.27 -5.99 -1.30
CA HIS A 148 -11.60 -7.13 -2.16
C HIS A 148 -10.93 -8.44 -1.74
N LYS A 149 -9.89 -8.38 -0.88
CA LYS A 149 -9.11 -9.56 -0.48
C LYS A 149 -9.01 -9.76 1.03
N SER A 150 -9.27 -8.72 1.84
CA SER A 150 -9.31 -8.92 3.28
C SER A 150 -10.55 -9.75 3.64
N LYS A 151 -10.32 -10.85 4.31
CA LYS A 151 -11.38 -11.67 4.90
C LYS A 151 -11.87 -10.94 6.13
N ARG A 152 -13.07 -10.37 6.09
CA ARG A 152 -13.70 -9.78 7.27
C ARG A 152 -14.33 -10.91 8.10
N CYS A 153 -13.92 -11.03 9.34
CA CYS A 153 -14.51 -11.95 10.29
C CYS A 153 -15.35 -11.16 11.30
N VAL A 154 -16.63 -11.48 11.42
CA VAL A 154 -17.56 -10.81 12.36
C VAL A 154 -17.45 -11.37 13.77
N GLU A 155 -16.84 -12.54 13.95
CA GLU A 155 -16.69 -13.19 15.26
C GLU A 155 -15.45 -12.64 15.99
N THR A 156 -15.69 -11.72 16.92
CA THR A 156 -14.63 -11.06 17.71
C THR A 156 -14.00 -11.97 18.77
N SER A 157 -14.66 -13.07 19.14
CA SER A 157 -14.13 -14.06 20.09
C SER A 157 -13.29 -15.15 19.42
N CYS A 158 -13.22 -15.17 18.11
CA CYS A 158 -12.43 -16.15 17.37
C CYS A 158 -10.93 -15.92 17.60
N PHE A 159 -10.21 -17.00 17.92
CA PHE A 159 -8.75 -16.95 18.14
C PHE A 159 -7.96 -16.39 16.94
N TYR A 160 -8.47 -16.58 15.73
CA TYR A 160 -7.83 -16.11 14.49
C TYR A 160 -8.30 -14.72 14.03
N ASN A 161 -9.18 -14.06 14.81
CA ASN A 161 -9.66 -12.72 14.48
C ASN A 161 -8.70 -11.67 15.05
N ASP A 162 -8.01 -10.96 14.16
CA ASP A 162 -7.22 -9.78 14.50
C ASP A 162 -7.92 -8.54 13.94
N ASN A 163 -8.66 -7.83 14.80
CA ASN A 163 -9.39 -6.61 14.46
C ASN A 163 -10.30 -6.76 13.22
N LEU A 164 -11.14 -7.79 13.20
CA LEU A 164 -12.03 -8.15 12.10
C LEU A 164 -11.32 -8.70 10.84
N ASN A 165 -10.02 -8.97 10.91
CA ASN A 165 -9.28 -9.68 9.88
C ASN A 165 -9.03 -11.13 10.32
N CYS A 166 -9.38 -12.09 9.47
CA CYS A 166 -9.08 -13.48 9.74
C CYS A 166 -7.62 -13.79 9.44
N SER A 167 -6.86 -14.21 10.46
CA SER A 167 -5.47 -14.66 10.33
C SER A 167 -5.32 -16.16 10.10
N HIS A 168 -6.43 -16.89 9.96
CA HIS A 168 -6.39 -18.34 9.74
C HIS A 168 -5.87 -18.66 8.34
N GLU A 169 -4.75 -19.36 8.24
CA GLU A 169 -4.04 -19.64 6.97
C GLU A 169 -4.89 -20.43 5.97
N THR A 170 -5.79 -21.29 6.46
CA THR A 170 -6.63 -22.16 5.64
C THR A 170 -8.11 -21.75 5.62
N ALA A 171 -8.46 -20.56 6.14
CA ALA A 171 -9.85 -20.13 6.21
C ALA A 171 -10.42 -19.97 4.80
N ASP A 172 -11.21 -20.96 4.39
CA ASP A 172 -12.13 -20.83 3.26
C ASP A 172 -13.35 -20.04 3.74
N PRO A 173 -13.64 -18.86 3.18
CA PRO A 173 -14.81 -18.07 3.54
C PRO A 173 -16.11 -18.87 3.48
N LEU A 174 -16.21 -19.82 2.55
CA LEU A 174 -17.41 -20.66 2.36
C LEU A 174 -17.57 -21.74 3.45
N ASN A 175 -16.53 -22.04 4.21
CA ASN A 175 -16.52 -23.06 5.25
C ASN A 175 -16.31 -22.50 6.67
N CYS A 176 -16.19 -21.20 6.84
CA CYS A 176 -16.10 -20.58 8.16
C CYS A 176 -17.47 -20.14 8.63
N GLU A 177 -17.98 -20.75 9.72
CA GLU A 177 -19.30 -20.42 10.31
C GLU A 177 -19.42 -18.95 10.76
N HIS A 178 -18.31 -18.25 10.92
CA HIS A 178 -18.23 -16.87 11.41
C HIS A 178 -17.89 -15.85 10.31
N TYR A 179 -17.84 -16.28 9.04
CA TYR A 179 -17.57 -15.39 7.92
C TYR A 179 -18.85 -14.72 7.41
N SER A 180 -18.84 -13.41 7.24
CA SER A 180 -19.92 -12.63 6.62
C SER A 180 -19.48 -12.06 5.27
N GLU A 181 -20.32 -12.22 4.25
CA GLU A 181 -20.13 -11.65 2.90
C GLU A 181 -20.75 -10.24 2.73
N ASP A 182 -21.01 -9.52 3.82
CA ASP A 182 -21.60 -8.16 3.74
C ASP A 182 -20.61 -7.07 3.33
#